data_5d92dca2ebb11338c3f45e1bab3323c4
#
_entry.id   5d92dca2ebb11338c3f45e1bab3323c4
#
_cell.length_a   1.000
_cell.length_b   1.000
_cell.length_c   1.000
_cell.angle_alpha   90.00
_cell.angle_beta   90.00
_cell.angle_gamma   90.00
#
_symmetry.space_group_name_H-M   'P 1'
#
loop_
_entity.id
_entity.type
_entity.pdbx_description
1 polymer ?
#
loop_
_entity_poly.entity_id
_entity_poly.type
_entity_poly.pdbx_seq_one_letter_code
_entity_poly.pdbx_strand_id
1 'polypeptide(L)'
;MKTIKTTVVAVTLLASLGGIQTASAEVSANVALTSNYIFRGVTQNNEDPALQGGFDWEDKSGFYLGVWGSSVDFGGDESTELDFYGGYGFDLAPGFSADIGLTLFKFFGGDSASDSDVEEAHLGLSYAGFDLYYYLGLSDFDSDTIELSYGFDITSDIGVTLTVGDFEDVSDFYYSAGVSGPLGYGVDWDLTVADADEGNDSTQVAFSISKSL
;
A
#
# COMPACT_ATOMS: atom_id res chain seq x y z
N MET A 1 -27.41 12.97 -6.69
CA MET A 1 -26.51 11.85 -6.43
C MET A 1 -25.38 12.38 -5.58
N LYS A 2 -25.26 11.93 -4.31
CA LYS A 2 -24.17 12.34 -3.43
C LYS A 2 -22.94 11.51 -3.83
N THR A 3 -21.87 12.17 -4.23
CA THR A 3 -20.57 11.54 -4.49
C THR A 3 -20.02 11.04 -3.16
N ILE A 4 -19.88 9.74 -3.01
CA ILE A 4 -19.26 9.11 -1.85
C ILE A 4 -17.75 9.31 -2.03
N LYS A 5 -17.15 10.08 -1.14
CA LYS A 5 -15.68 10.16 -1.07
C LYS A 5 -15.22 9.04 -0.14
N THR A 6 -14.85 7.94 -0.71
CA THR A 6 -14.20 6.86 0.05
C THR A 6 -12.74 7.26 0.24
N THR A 7 -12.39 7.70 1.43
CA THR A 7 -10.99 7.88 1.81
C THR A 7 -10.56 6.59 2.47
N VAL A 8 -10.04 5.66 1.70
CA VAL A 8 -9.41 4.46 2.23
C VAL A 8 -7.95 4.81 2.45
N VAL A 9 -7.56 5.01 3.70
CA VAL A 9 -6.15 5.05 4.10
C VAL A 9 -5.74 3.61 4.40
N ALA A 10 -5.54 2.83 3.37
CA ALA A 10 -4.76 1.62 3.52
C ALA A 10 -3.30 2.04 3.36
N VAL A 11 -2.45 1.75 4.35
CA VAL A 11 -1.00 1.72 4.18
C VAL A 11 -0.65 0.43 3.44
N THR A 12 -1.24 0.26 2.31
CA THR A 12 -0.77 -0.54 1.20
C THR A 12 -0.33 0.48 0.16
N LEU A 13 0.85 0.33 -0.37
CA LEU A 13 1.36 1.06 -1.53
C LEU A 13 0.40 0.86 -2.72
N LEU A 14 -0.75 1.51 -2.70
CA LEU A 14 -1.68 1.46 -3.81
C LEU A 14 -2.44 2.77 -3.88
N ALA A 15 -2.21 3.45 -4.98
CA ALA A 15 -3.00 4.58 -5.41
C ALA A 15 -4.49 4.27 -5.24
N SER A 16 -5.12 4.86 -4.23
CA SER A 16 -6.56 4.92 -4.19
C SER A 16 -7.02 5.80 -5.35
N LEU A 17 -7.33 5.19 -6.49
CA LEU A 17 -7.98 5.86 -7.60
C LEU A 17 -9.39 6.29 -7.20
N GLY A 18 -9.47 7.26 -6.29
CA GLY A 18 -10.69 7.99 -6.00
C GLY A 18 -11.00 8.91 -7.14
N GLY A 19 -12.04 8.60 -7.88
CA GLY A 19 -12.74 9.33 -8.93
C GLY A 19 -12.07 10.58 -9.50
N ILE A 20 -11.72 10.52 -10.78
CA ILE A 20 -11.16 11.60 -11.59
C ILE A 20 -11.94 12.89 -11.37
N GLN A 21 -11.36 13.84 -10.66
CA GLN A 21 -11.81 15.24 -10.64
C GLN A 21 -10.93 16.09 -11.54
N THR A 22 -11.57 16.80 -12.42
CA THR A 22 -11.03 17.69 -13.43
C THR A 22 -10.05 18.74 -12.90
N ALA A 23 -8.90 18.82 -13.56
CA ALA A 23 -8.08 19.98 -13.82
C ALA A 23 -6.86 20.27 -12.95
N SER A 24 -5.76 19.85 -13.38
CA SER A 24 -4.32 20.13 -13.19
C SER A 24 -3.58 18.94 -12.57
N ALA A 25 -2.32 18.77 -12.94
CA ALA A 25 -1.44 17.85 -12.24
C ALA A 25 -1.49 18.20 -10.76
N GLU A 26 -1.75 17.22 -9.91
CA GLU A 26 -1.81 17.36 -8.46
C GLU A 26 -0.56 16.78 -7.84
N VAL A 27 0.00 17.49 -6.88
CA VAL A 27 1.06 16.96 -6.03
C VAL A 27 0.48 16.83 -4.64
N SER A 28 0.59 15.65 -4.05
CA SER A 28 0.21 15.39 -2.67
C SER A 28 1.40 14.87 -1.89
N ALA A 29 1.31 14.94 -0.58
CA ALA A 29 2.29 14.37 0.33
C ALA A 29 1.55 13.75 1.52
N ASN A 30 2.20 12.78 2.14
CA ASN A 30 1.68 12.16 3.35
C ASN A 30 2.80 11.90 4.35
N VAL A 31 2.42 11.77 5.62
CA VAL A 31 3.28 11.29 6.69
C VAL A 31 2.46 10.41 7.62
N ALA A 32 3.04 9.32 8.10
CA ALA A 32 2.41 8.41 9.04
C ALA A 32 3.41 7.95 10.12
N LEU A 33 2.88 7.61 11.28
CA LEU A 33 3.55 6.86 12.32
C LEU A 33 2.73 5.61 12.58
N THR A 34 3.31 4.45 12.37
CA THR A 34 2.71 3.15 12.66
C THR A 34 3.42 2.46 13.80
N SER A 35 2.70 1.64 14.57
CA SER A 35 3.28 0.81 15.63
C SER A 35 4.01 -0.43 15.09
N ASN A 36 3.69 -0.83 13.84
CA ASN A 36 4.30 -1.94 13.13
C ASN A 36 4.12 -1.69 11.62
N TYR A 37 5.16 -1.85 10.82
CA TYR A 37 5.04 -1.83 9.37
C TYR A 37 4.77 -3.25 8.87
N ILE A 38 3.58 -3.49 8.37
CA ILE A 38 3.14 -4.78 7.83
C ILE A 38 3.02 -4.67 6.31
N PHE A 39 3.71 -5.55 5.59
CA PHE A 39 3.63 -5.70 4.15
C PHE A 39 3.27 -7.14 3.78
N ARG A 40 2.18 -7.35 3.05
CA ARG A 40 1.69 -8.68 2.65
C ARG A 40 1.62 -9.68 3.82
N GLY A 41 1.11 -9.21 4.97
CA GLY A 41 0.95 -10.03 6.18
C GLY A 41 2.17 -10.14 7.09
N VAL A 42 3.35 -9.68 6.65
CA VAL A 42 4.64 -9.84 7.35
C VAL A 42 5.13 -8.49 7.88
N THR A 43 5.67 -8.48 9.12
CA THR A 43 6.32 -7.29 9.68
C THR A 43 7.61 -6.95 8.91
N GLN A 44 7.83 -5.67 8.63
CA GLN A 44 9.02 -5.16 7.94
C GLN A 44 9.99 -4.46 8.88
N ASN A 45 9.66 -4.37 10.17
CA ASN A 45 10.44 -3.64 11.16
C ASN A 45 10.46 -4.32 12.53
N ASN A 46 10.38 -5.66 12.54
CA ASN A 46 10.45 -6.48 13.75
C ASN A 46 9.45 -6.07 14.84
N GLU A 47 8.22 -5.66 14.42
CA GLU A 47 7.14 -5.18 15.29
C GLU A 47 7.45 -3.86 16.04
N ASP A 48 8.50 -3.14 15.66
CA ASP A 48 8.84 -1.83 16.20
C ASP A 48 8.11 -0.70 15.46
N PRO A 49 7.96 0.50 16.04
CA PRO A 49 7.34 1.64 15.37
C PRO A 49 8.11 2.10 14.13
N ALA A 50 7.40 2.41 13.05
CA ALA A 50 7.96 2.97 11.84
C ALA A 50 7.44 4.37 11.54
N LEU A 51 8.34 5.25 11.06
CA LEU A 51 7.98 6.52 10.44
C LEU A 51 7.92 6.32 8.93
N GLN A 52 6.79 6.72 8.34
CA GLN A 52 6.49 6.53 6.93
C GLN A 52 6.04 7.83 6.28
N GLY A 53 6.20 7.94 4.97
CA GLY A 53 5.67 9.08 4.24
C GLY A 53 6.13 9.13 2.80
N GLY A 54 5.44 9.96 1.99
CA GLY A 54 5.71 10.01 0.57
C GLY A 54 5.23 11.28 -0.11
N PHE A 55 5.54 11.33 -1.39
CA PHE A 55 5.09 12.35 -2.32
C PHE A 55 4.56 11.68 -3.58
N ASP A 56 3.41 12.14 -4.04
CA ASP A 56 2.75 11.66 -5.23
C ASP A 56 2.52 12.80 -6.21
N TRP A 57 2.65 12.50 -7.47
CA TRP A 57 2.26 13.35 -8.57
C TRP A 57 1.35 12.58 -9.51
N GLU A 58 0.21 13.13 -9.84
CA GLU A 58 -0.74 12.57 -10.79
C GLU A 58 -1.17 13.63 -11.82
N ASP A 59 -1.31 13.24 -13.07
CA ASP A 59 -1.88 14.08 -14.10
C ASP A 59 -3.28 13.60 -14.52
N LYS A 60 -3.98 14.45 -15.25
CA LYS A 60 -5.37 14.20 -15.72
C LYS A 60 -5.51 13.06 -16.70
N SER A 61 -4.43 12.65 -17.35
CA SER A 61 -4.45 11.56 -18.30
C SER A 61 -4.42 10.20 -17.61
N GLY A 62 -4.12 10.19 -16.28
CA GLY A 62 -3.99 9.00 -15.47
C GLY A 62 -2.56 8.55 -15.24
N PHE A 63 -1.55 9.27 -15.74
CA PHE A 63 -0.16 9.00 -15.38
C PHE A 63 0.12 9.48 -13.95
N TYR A 64 0.82 8.65 -13.18
CA TYR A 64 1.28 8.99 -11.85
C TYR A 64 2.73 8.57 -11.63
N LEU A 65 3.39 9.29 -10.72
CA LEU A 65 4.72 8.99 -10.20
C LEU A 65 4.72 9.27 -8.70
N GLY A 66 5.46 8.49 -7.94
CA GLY A 66 5.60 8.74 -6.51
C GLY A 66 6.92 8.26 -5.96
N VAL A 67 7.19 8.71 -4.75
CA VAL A 67 8.22 8.19 -3.88
C VAL A 67 7.64 8.03 -2.49
N TRP A 68 7.89 6.89 -1.89
CA TRP A 68 7.49 6.60 -0.51
C TRP A 68 8.69 6.06 0.27
N GLY A 69 8.67 6.14 1.57
CA GLY A 69 9.71 5.58 2.40
C GLY A 69 9.25 5.23 3.79
N SER A 70 9.96 4.31 4.41
CA SER A 70 9.74 3.81 5.77
C SER A 70 11.06 3.49 6.46
N SER A 71 11.04 3.55 7.78
CA SER A 71 12.04 2.83 8.56
C SER A 71 11.71 1.34 8.56
N VAL A 72 12.73 0.49 8.39
CA VAL A 72 12.66 -0.97 8.38
C VAL A 72 13.69 -1.58 9.32
N ASP A 73 13.47 -2.84 9.73
CA ASP A 73 14.41 -3.66 10.50
C ASP A 73 14.15 -5.14 10.19
N PHE A 74 14.98 -5.70 9.34
CA PHE A 74 14.95 -7.14 9.00
C PHE A 74 15.92 -7.98 9.86
N GLY A 75 16.48 -7.35 10.93
CA GLY A 75 17.50 -7.99 11.77
C GLY A 75 18.91 -7.95 11.16
N GLY A 76 19.07 -7.26 10.04
CA GLY A 76 20.34 -6.96 9.37
C GLY A 76 20.83 -5.54 9.65
N ASP A 77 21.50 -4.96 8.65
CA ASP A 77 22.00 -3.58 8.70
C ASP A 77 21.05 -2.59 7.98
N GLU A 78 20.02 -3.09 7.29
CA GLU A 78 19.00 -2.29 6.62
C GLU A 78 18.17 -1.52 7.64
N SER A 79 17.95 -0.24 7.38
CA SER A 79 17.22 0.65 8.30
C SER A 79 16.20 1.55 7.61
N THR A 80 16.24 1.62 6.29
CA THR A 80 15.40 2.53 5.50
C THR A 80 15.04 1.88 4.18
N GLU A 81 13.76 1.94 3.83
CA GLU A 81 13.19 1.61 2.54
C GLU A 81 12.78 2.88 1.83
N LEU A 82 13.09 2.99 0.54
CA LEU A 82 12.57 4.01 -0.38
C LEU A 82 12.06 3.33 -1.64
N ASP A 83 10.79 3.58 -1.94
CA ASP A 83 10.13 3.06 -3.12
C ASP A 83 9.93 4.17 -4.14
N PHE A 84 10.30 3.89 -5.37
CA PHE A 84 10.02 4.74 -6.51
C PHE A 84 9.01 4.02 -7.40
N TYR A 85 7.87 4.63 -7.62
CA TYR A 85 6.81 4.00 -8.40
C TYR A 85 6.22 4.94 -9.44
N GLY A 86 5.60 4.34 -10.43
CA GLY A 86 4.86 5.08 -11.43
C GLY A 86 4.03 4.17 -12.31
N GLY A 87 3.00 4.73 -12.90
CA GLY A 87 2.08 3.93 -13.68
C GLY A 87 1.06 4.75 -14.44
N TYR A 88 0.04 4.05 -14.89
CA TYR A 88 -1.06 4.59 -15.66
C TYR A 88 -2.38 3.93 -15.27
N GLY A 89 -3.26 4.72 -14.66
CA GLY A 89 -4.62 4.34 -14.33
C GLY A 89 -5.61 4.81 -15.39
N PHE A 90 -6.60 4.00 -15.75
CA PHE A 90 -7.61 4.34 -16.74
C PHE A 90 -8.95 3.62 -16.53
N ASP A 91 -10.04 4.29 -16.93
CA ASP A 91 -11.37 3.70 -16.88
C ASP A 91 -11.61 2.76 -18.07
N LEU A 92 -12.03 1.52 -17.79
CA LEU A 92 -12.50 0.54 -18.78
C LEU A 92 -14.01 0.71 -19.06
N ALA A 93 -14.76 1.04 -18.01
CA ALA A 93 -16.21 1.30 -18.06
C ALA A 93 -16.61 2.11 -16.81
N PRO A 94 -17.83 2.68 -16.74
CA PRO A 94 -18.29 3.36 -15.55
C PRO A 94 -18.19 2.50 -14.28
N GLY A 95 -17.33 2.93 -13.33
CA GLY A 95 -17.06 2.24 -12.07
C GLY A 95 -16.18 0.99 -12.20
N PHE A 96 -15.56 0.77 -13.35
CA PHE A 96 -14.58 -0.27 -13.60
C PHE A 96 -13.31 0.34 -14.17
N SER A 97 -12.21 0.27 -13.45
CA SER A 97 -10.92 0.84 -13.81
C SER A 97 -9.82 -0.23 -13.84
N ALA A 98 -8.74 0.11 -14.51
CA ALA A 98 -7.51 -0.67 -14.54
C ALA A 98 -6.30 0.23 -14.26
N ASP A 99 -5.26 -0.38 -13.75
CA ASP A 99 -3.98 0.24 -13.44
C ASP A 99 -2.83 -0.67 -13.89
N ILE A 100 -1.78 -0.06 -14.45
CA ILE A 100 -0.52 -0.73 -14.77
C ILE A 100 0.63 0.13 -14.29
N GLY A 101 1.63 -0.46 -13.66
CA GLY A 101 2.76 0.29 -13.16
C GLY A 101 3.98 -0.55 -12.81
N LEU A 102 4.97 0.15 -12.28
CA LEU A 102 6.25 -0.40 -11.82
C LEU A 102 6.57 0.18 -10.46
N THR A 103 7.19 -0.60 -9.60
CA THR A 103 7.76 -0.19 -8.31
C THR A 103 9.18 -0.69 -8.18
N LEU A 104 10.06 0.19 -7.71
CA LEU A 104 11.45 -0.10 -7.36
C LEU A 104 11.58 0.08 -5.85
N PHE A 105 11.73 -1.01 -5.12
CA PHE A 105 12.00 -1.01 -3.69
C PHE A 105 13.51 -0.93 -3.47
N LYS A 106 13.97 0.09 -2.75
CA LYS A 106 15.38 0.37 -2.48
C LYS A 106 15.65 0.39 -0.99
N PHE A 107 16.57 -0.45 -0.55
CA PHE A 107 16.94 -0.56 0.86
C PHE A 107 18.28 0.10 1.13
N PHE A 108 18.39 0.77 2.29
CA PHE A 108 19.57 1.51 2.72
C PHE A 108 19.88 1.20 4.20
N GLY A 109 21.16 1.38 4.57
CA GLY A 109 21.60 1.32 5.96
C GLY A 109 22.64 0.27 6.26
N GLY A 110 23.19 -0.44 5.28
CA GLY A 110 24.23 -1.44 5.48
C GLY A 110 25.05 -1.71 4.25
N ASP A 111 26.11 -2.52 4.40
CA ASP A 111 26.98 -2.89 3.29
C ASP A 111 26.29 -3.80 2.27
N SER A 112 25.23 -4.53 2.70
CA SER A 112 24.45 -5.46 1.89
C SER A 112 23.08 -4.92 1.46
N ALA A 113 22.71 -3.72 1.84
CA ALA A 113 21.37 -3.17 1.64
C ALA A 113 20.95 -3.15 0.15
N SER A 114 21.87 -2.83 -0.75
CA SER A 114 21.60 -2.82 -2.19
C SER A 114 21.36 -4.22 -2.80
N ASP A 115 21.74 -5.29 -2.12
CA ASP A 115 21.54 -6.66 -2.58
C ASP A 115 20.09 -7.11 -2.31
N SER A 116 19.34 -6.35 -1.50
CA SER A 116 17.93 -6.59 -1.17
C SER A 116 16.96 -5.79 -2.05
N ASP A 117 17.46 -5.02 -3.02
CA ASP A 117 16.62 -4.24 -3.93
C ASP A 117 15.66 -5.14 -4.72
N VAL A 118 14.38 -4.73 -4.82
CA VAL A 118 13.32 -5.47 -5.50
C VAL A 118 12.66 -4.59 -6.57
N GLU A 119 12.29 -5.21 -7.67
CA GLU A 119 11.55 -4.56 -8.75
C GLU A 119 10.28 -5.35 -9.06
N GLU A 120 9.14 -4.69 -9.08
CA GLU A 120 7.86 -5.29 -9.42
C GLU A 120 7.14 -4.51 -10.52
N ALA A 121 6.49 -5.24 -11.44
CA ALA A 121 5.44 -4.70 -12.29
C ALA A 121 4.07 -5.09 -11.73
N HIS A 122 3.05 -4.27 -11.94
CA HIS A 122 1.70 -4.65 -11.55
C HIS A 122 0.65 -4.40 -12.62
N LEU A 123 -0.43 -5.18 -12.51
CA LEU A 123 -1.70 -5.00 -13.19
C LEU A 123 -2.82 -5.03 -12.16
N GLY A 124 -3.57 -3.93 -12.04
CA GLY A 124 -4.71 -3.78 -11.16
C GLY A 124 -6.04 -3.68 -11.89
N LEU A 125 -7.11 -4.19 -11.28
CA LEU A 125 -8.48 -4.04 -11.71
C LEU A 125 -9.35 -3.67 -10.51
N SER A 126 -10.14 -2.59 -10.62
CA SER A 126 -11.00 -2.09 -9.55
C SER A 126 -12.46 -2.02 -9.98
N TYR A 127 -13.36 -2.57 -9.17
CA TYR A 127 -14.79 -2.53 -9.39
C TYR A 127 -15.60 -2.65 -8.10
N ALA A 128 -16.49 -1.69 -7.83
CA ALA A 128 -17.48 -1.73 -6.75
C ALA A 128 -16.90 -2.03 -5.35
N GLY A 129 -15.71 -1.48 -5.05
CA GLY A 129 -15.00 -1.67 -3.78
C GLY A 129 -14.07 -2.88 -3.77
N PHE A 130 -14.07 -3.69 -4.83
CA PHE A 130 -13.08 -4.75 -5.02
C PHE A 130 -11.89 -4.23 -5.81
N ASP A 131 -10.68 -4.60 -5.37
CA ASP A 131 -9.42 -4.37 -6.06
C ASP A 131 -8.70 -5.71 -6.20
N LEU A 132 -8.38 -6.08 -7.42
CA LEU A 132 -7.61 -7.28 -7.76
C LEU A 132 -6.30 -6.85 -8.39
N TYR A 133 -5.19 -7.22 -7.78
CA TYR A 133 -3.85 -6.94 -8.29
C TYR A 133 -3.07 -8.22 -8.55
N TYR A 134 -2.28 -8.18 -9.60
CA TYR A 134 -1.22 -9.12 -9.87
C TYR A 134 0.10 -8.37 -9.96
N TYR A 135 1.05 -8.77 -9.13
CA TYR A 135 2.40 -8.23 -9.09
C TYR A 135 3.35 -9.27 -9.65
N LEU A 136 4.18 -8.87 -10.58
CA LEU A 136 5.19 -9.68 -11.24
C LEU A 136 6.56 -9.23 -10.72
N GLY A 137 7.29 -10.11 -10.05
CA GLY A 137 8.69 -9.90 -9.68
C GLY A 137 9.57 -9.81 -10.92
N LEU A 138 10.43 -8.79 -10.99
CA LEU A 138 11.31 -8.53 -12.14
C LEU A 138 12.79 -8.67 -11.80
N SER A 139 13.15 -8.74 -10.51
CA SER A 139 14.51 -8.90 -10.02
C SER A 139 14.83 -10.36 -9.70
N ASP A 140 16.01 -10.62 -9.14
CA ASP A 140 16.40 -11.96 -8.65
C ASP A 140 15.47 -12.47 -7.51
N PHE A 141 14.70 -11.58 -6.90
CA PHE A 141 13.55 -11.89 -6.05
C PHE A 141 12.32 -12.11 -6.94
N ASP A 142 12.30 -13.27 -7.61
CA ASP A 142 11.30 -13.67 -8.61
C ASP A 142 10.05 -14.21 -7.90
N SER A 143 9.35 -13.34 -7.20
CA SER A 143 8.18 -13.71 -6.40
C SER A 143 6.95 -12.95 -6.89
N ASP A 144 6.04 -13.70 -7.51
CA ASP A 144 4.77 -13.15 -7.97
C ASP A 144 3.76 -13.05 -6.82
N THR A 145 2.87 -12.07 -6.89
CA THR A 145 1.80 -11.92 -5.91
C THR A 145 0.46 -11.71 -6.60
N ILE A 146 -0.56 -12.40 -6.14
CA ILE A 146 -1.95 -12.08 -6.45
C ILE A 146 -2.66 -11.61 -5.18
N GLU A 147 -3.30 -10.44 -5.23
CA GLU A 147 -3.98 -9.84 -4.09
C GLU A 147 -5.41 -9.43 -4.46
N LEU A 148 -6.36 -9.75 -3.60
CA LEU A 148 -7.74 -9.29 -3.67
C LEU A 148 -8.08 -8.53 -2.40
N SER A 149 -8.51 -7.27 -2.55
CA SER A 149 -9.01 -6.45 -1.47
C SER A 149 -10.49 -6.11 -1.66
N TYR A 150 -11.19 -5.85 -0.57
CA TYR A 150 -12.54 -5.33 -0.57
C TYR A 150 -12.69 -4.23 0.49
N GLY A 151 -12.96 -3.00 0.03
CA GLY A 151 -13.19 -1.84 0.86
C GLY A 151 -14.67 -1.45 0.92
N PHE A 152 -15.17 -1.15 2.12
CA PHE A 152 -16.54 -0.66 2.33
C PHE A 152 -16.66 0.21 3.58
N ASP A 153 -17.64 1.12 3.58
CA ASP A 153 -17.91 1.98 4.72
C ASP A 153 -19.00 1.36 5.62
N ILE A 154 -18.76 1.29 6.92
CA ILE A 154 -19.78 0.90 7.92
C ILE A 154 -20.52 2.11 8.49
N THR A 155 -19.89 3.29 8.43
CA THR A 155 -20.51 4.60 8.68
C THR A 155 -19.96 5.62 7.70
N SER A 156 -20.41 6.89 7.77
CA SER A 156 -19.84 7.98 6.96
C SER A 156 -18.37 8.29 7.25
N ASP A 157 -17.86 7.80 8.38
CA ASP A 157 -16.54 8.18 8.91
C ASP A 157 -15.67 6.95 9.20
N ILE A 158 -16.21 5.74 9.10
CA ILE A 158 -15.48 4.51 9.40
C ILE A 158 -15.50 3.59 8.19
N GLY A 159 -14.32 3.35 7.64
CA GLY A 159 -14.06 2.39 6.57
C GLY A 159 -13.53 1.07 7.11
N VAL A 160 -13.76 0.00 6.36
CA VAL A 160 -13.20 -1.34 6.59
C VAL A 160 -12.55 -1.81 5.30
N THR A 161 -11.39 -2.41 5.41
CA THR A 161 -10.69 -3.07 4.28
C THR A 161 -10.38 -4.51 4.68
N LEU A 162 -10.68 -5.44 3.80
CA LEU A 162 -10.32 -6.85 3.92
C LEU A 162 -9.41 -7.20 2.74
N THR A 163 -8.31 -7.88 3.01
CA THR A 163 -7.35 -8.27 1.98
C THR A 163 -6.99 -9.74 2.13
N VAL A 164 -6.85 -10.42 1.01
CA VAL A 164 -6.26 -11.76 0.92
C VAL A 164 -5.30 -11.77 -0.25
N GLY A 165 -4.21 -12.48 -0.12
CA GLY A 165 -3.24 -12.63 -1.20
C GLY A 165 -2.42 -13.91 -1.06
N ASP A 166 -1.76 -14.24 -2.16
CA ASP A 166 -0.79 -15.32 -2.29
C ASP A 166 0.52 -14.66 -2.73
N PHE A 167 1.58 -14.87 -1.97
CA PHE A 167 2.90 -14.30 -2.21
C PHE A 167 3.86 -15.45 -2.46
N GLU A 168 3.98 -15.85 -3.71
CA GLU A 168 4.76 -16.99 -4.16
C GLU A 168 6.18 -16.94 -3.58
N ASP A 169 6.70 -18.09 -3.12
CA ASP A 169 8.03 -18.28 -2.51
C ASP A 169 8.28 -17.55 -1.16
N VAL A 170 7.40 -16.66 -0.69
CA VAL A 170 7.55 -15.96 0.60
C VAL A 170 6.52 -16.45 1.61
N SER A 171 5.24 -16.40 1.25
CA SER A 171 4.16 -16.97 2.06
C SER A 171 3.09 -17.53 1.13
N ASP A 172 2.67 -18.77 1.34
CA ASP A 172 1.64 -19.40 0.51
C ASP A 172 0.31 -18.62 0.55
N PHE A 173 0.05 -17.89 1.63
CA PHE A 173 -1.18 -17.14 1.79
C PHE A 173 -1.08 -16.08 2.90
N TYR A 174 -1.58 -14.88 2.66
CA TYR A 174 -1.74 -13.87 3.69
C TYR A 174 -3.14 -13.25 3.67
N TYR A 175 -3.53 -12.68 4.80
CA TYR A 175 -4.78 -11.94 4.92
C TYR A 175 -4.67 -10.80 5.91
N SER A 176 -5.48 -9.78 5.72
CA SER A 176 -5.60 -8.67 6.67
C SER A 176 -7.03 -8.15 6.78
N ALA A 177 -7.28 -7.48 7.90
CA ALA A 177 -8.49 -6.71 8.14
C ALA A 177 -8.11 -5.39 8.80
N GLY A 178 -8.45 -4.28 8.14
CA GLY A 178 -8.21 -2.92 8.60
C GLY A 178 -9.52 -2.19 8.90
N VAL A 179 -9.48 -1.31 9.90
CA VAL A 179 -10.55 -0.35 10.21
C VAL A 179 -9.92 1.02 10.34
N SER A 180 -10.46 2.00 9.64
CA SER A 180 -9.90 3.36 9.62
C SER A 180 -10.96 4.44 9.77
N GLY A 181 -10.51 5.63 10.17
CA GLY A 181 -11.39 6.78 10.28
C GLY A 181 -10.66 8.07 10.66
N PRO A 182 -11.36 9.22 10.62
CA PRO A 182 -10.77 10.51 10.93
C PRO A 182 -10.63 10.74 12.44
N LEU A 183 -9.50 11.35 12.84
CA LEU A 183 -9.30 11.96 14.16
C LEU A 183 -9.63 13.46 14.16
N GLY A 184 -9.85 14.04 12.97
CA GLY A 184 -10.06 15.47 12.77
C GLY A 184 -8.77 16.23 12.39
N TYR A 185 -8.94 17.46 11.90
CA TYR A 185 -7.83 18.31 11.43
C TYR A 185 -6.97 17.72 10.30
N GLY A 186 -7.55 16.83 9.49
CA GLY A 186 -6.85 16.13 8.41
C GLY A 186 -5.89 15.06 8.92
N VAL A 187 -6.13 14.55 10.12
CA VAL A 187 -5.43 13.40 10.70
C VAL A 187 -6.39 12.22 10.71
N ASP A 188 -5.90 11.07 10.27
CA ASP A 188 -6.62 9.81 10.23
C ASP A 188 -5.93 8.75 11.09
N TRP A 189 -6.68 7.75 11.50
CA TRP A 189 -6.18 6.57 12.21
C TRP A 189 -6.55 5.31 11.45
N ASP A 190 -5.73 4.28 11.59
CA ASP A 190 -5.96 2.93 11.11
C ASP A 190 -5.58 1.91 12.19
N LEU A 191 -6.34 0.84 12.26
CA LEU A 191 -6.01 -0.37 13.04
C LEU A 191 -6.11 -1.56 12.10
N THR A 192 -5.00 -2.23 11.86
CA THR A 192 -4.90 -3.41 11.01
C THR A 192 -4.47 -4.63 11.80
N VAL A 193 -5.11 -5.76 11.51
CA VAL A 193 -4.70 -7.10 11.94
C VAL A 193 -4.40 -7.89 10.68
N ALA A 194 -3.24 -8.53 10.65
CA ALA A 194 -2.79 -9.31 9.50
C ALA A 194 -2.10 -10.60 9.96
N ASP A 195 -2.05 -11.57 9.06
CA ASP A 195 -1.38 -12.84 9.28
C ASP A 195 -0.92 -13.41 7.93
N ALA A 196 0.16 -14.17 7.94
CA ALA A 196 0.69 -14.87 6.78
C ALA A 196 0.99 -16.33 7.16
N ASP A 197 0.83 -17.26 6.23
CA ASP A 197 1.11 -18.70 6.45
C ASP A 197 2.62 -18.96 6.32
N GLU A 198 3.42 -18.25 7.09
CA GLU A 198 4.84 -18.53 7.29
C GLU A 198 5.04 -19.19 8.66
N GLY A 199 5.41 -20.40 8.64
CA GLY A 199 5.60 -21.44 9.67
C GLY A 199 5.99 -21.08 11.11
N ASN A 200 6.11 -19.82 11.51
CA ASN A 200 6.39 -19.38 12.88
C ASN A 200 5.88 -17.95 13.19
N ASP A 201 5.24 -17.26 12.25
CA ASP A 201 4.83 -15.89 12.50
C ASP A 201 3.50 -15.81 13.25
N SER A 202 3.50 -14.93 14.24
CA SER A 202 2.31 -14.58 15.00
C SER A 202 1.46 -13.60 14.21
N THR A 203 0.14 -13.60 14.43
CA THR A 203 -0.76 -12.55 13.95
C THR A 203 -0.19 -11.18 14.25
N GLN A 204 -0.03 -10.35 13.23
CA GLN A 204 0.49 -9.00 13.29
C GLN A 204 -0.61 -8.00 13.61
N VAL A 205 -0.30 -6.98 14.40
CA VAL A 205 -1.21 -5.87 14.69
C VAL A 205 -0.48 -4.55 14.48
N ALA A 206 -1.09 -3.63 13.74
CA ALA A 206 -0.59 -2.28 13.55
C ALA A 206 -1.66 -1.24 13.90
N PHE A 207 -1.26 -0.21 14.62
CA PHE A 207 -2.02 1.02 14.79
C PHE A 207 -1.23 2.19 14.19
N SER A 208 -1.86 2.92 13.29
CA SER A 208 -1.25 4.02 12.57
C SER A 208 -2.00 5.33 12.78
N ILE A 209 -1.27 6.42 12.74
CA ILE A 209 -1.78 7.78 12.65
C ILE A 209 -1.13 8.42 11.43
N SER A 210 -1.93 8.99 10.54
CA SER A 210 -1.45 9.59 9.30
C SER A 210 -2.03 10.97 9.05
N LYS A 211 -1.35 11.73 8.20
CA LYS A 211 -1.82 13.01 7.71
C LYS A 211 -1.45 13.20 6.24
N SER A 212 -2.45 13.56 5.43
CA SER A 212 -2.26 14.07 4.06
C SER A 212 -2.03 15.58 4.08
N LEU A 213 -1.13 16.06 3.19
CA LEU A 213 -0.64 17.44 3.11
C LEU A 213 -0.88 18.04 1.71
#